data_d312da84f53cb34072600a6e44e9c66e
#
_entry.id   d312da84f53cb34072600a6e44e9c66e
#
_cell.length_a   1.000
_cell.length_b   1.000
_cell.length_c   1.000
_cell.angle_alpha   90.00
_cell.angle_beta   90.00
_cell.angle_gamma   90.00
#
_symmetry.space_group_name_H-M   'P 1'
#
loop_
_entity.id
_entity.type
_entity.pdbx_description
1 polymer ?
#
loop_
_entity_poly.entity_id
_entity_poly.type
_entity_poly.pdbx_seq_one_letter_code
_entity_poly.pdbx_strand_id
1 'polypeptide(L)'
;MSANTQYIQQEVLKVLDQLSMPEKLSQQAMDESWQKLNQLQVLDQIDITSLDFKGTRSPLDESITIYNRGDMTADISGWHIQAGSPDQQYIFPEHTYLSPYEYIKIDTSGQSEHSFSSNQPVWNNRGDLGTLVNHHGQTVSSFVYGDKAHPHAIISHVNYDGKEFRSEGDEYVEIHNTSEYTVDLSQWRLEALRNDHCFVFPENTQLAPLTSLRVFTNKASLEDNEYSFNSPTALWNNDGGGCKLIDYQDREVSSYHY
;
A
#
# COMPACT_ATOMS: atom_id res chain seq x y z
N MET A 1 8.63 0.82 -12.16
CA MET A 1 8.32 2.26 -11.98
C MET A 1 6.83 2.41 -12.12
N SER A 2 6.16 3.02 -11.15
CA SER A 2 4.71 3.24 -11.21
C SER A 2 4.36 4.18 -12.37
N ALA A 3 3.13 4.12 -12.87
CA ALA A 3 2.62 5.04 -13.90
C ALA A 3 2.76 6.52 -13.44
N ASN A 4 2.59 6.75 -12.14
CA ASN A 4 2.78 8.04 -11.49
C ASN A 4 4.25 8.53 -11.60
N THR A 5 5.22 7.66 -11.34
CA THR A 5 6.65 8.01 -11.46
C THR A 5 7.02 8.38 -12.90
N GLN A 6 6.47 7.67 -13.88
CA GLN A 6 6.69 8.01 -15.30
C GLN A 6 6.06 9.35 -15.69
N TYR A 7 4.85 9.62 -15.19
CA TYR A 7 4.18 10.90 -15.40
C TYR A 7 4.99 12.06 -14.81
N ILE A 8 5.43 11.93 -13.54
CA ILE A 8 6.26 12.93 -12.86
C ILE A 8 7.56 13.18 -13.66
N GLN A 9 8.25 12.13 -14.11
CA GLN A 9 9.46 12.27 -14.92
C GLN A 9 9.19 13.03 -16.23
N GLN A 10 8.09 12.73 -16.93
CA GLN A 10 7.73 13.44 -18.17
C GLN A 10 7.42 14.92 -17.92
N GLU A 11 6.69 15.24 -16.85
CA GLU A 11 6.36 16.63 -16.52
C GLU A 11 7.59 17.42 -16.05
N VAL A 12 8.47 16.80 -15.26
CA VAL A 12 9.76 17.40 -14.88
C VAL A 12 10.63 17.69 -16.12
N LEU A 13 10.70 16.75 -17.07
CA LEU A 13 11.43 16.96 -18.33
C LEU A 13 10.84 18.12 -19.14
N LYS A 14 9.51 18.24 -19.23
CA LYS A 14 8.87 19.39 -19.90
C LYS A 14 9.21 20.73 -19.23
N VAL A 15 9.22 20.76 -17.88
CA VAL A 15 9.61 21.97 -17.14
C VAL A 15 11.09 22.30 -17.37
N LEU A 16 11.98 21.30 -17.33
CA LEU A 16 13.41 21.48 -17.60
C LEU A 16 13.68 21.95 -19.04
N ASP A 17 12.96 21.43 -20.04
CA ASP A 17 13.05 21.90 -21.43
C ASP A 17 12.61 23.36 -21.56
N GLN A 18 11.58 23.77 -20.84
CA GLN A 18 11.15 25.17 -20.78
C GLN A 18 12.20 26.10 -20.14
N LEU A 19 12.90 25.59 -19.10
CA LEU A 19 13.97 26.31 -18.41
C LEU A 19 15.26 26.40 -19.24
N SER A 20 15.48 25.51 -20.20
CA SER A 20 16.66 25.53 -21.09
C SER A 20 16.55 26.49 -22.27
N MET A 21 15.41 27.15 -22.46
CA MET A 21 15.22 28.13 -23.53
C MET A 21 15.92 29.46 -23.18
N PRO A 22 16.65 30.08 -24.14
CA PRO A 22 17.51 31.24 -23.88
C PRO A 22 16.78 32.57 -23.67
N GLU A 23 15.48 32.61 -23.66
CA GLU A 23 14.73 33.82 -23.38
C GLU A 23 14.46 33.97 -21.87
N LYS A 24 14.62 35.22 -21.39
CA LYS A 24 14.35 35.61 -20.01
C LYS A 24 12.96 35.09 -19.59
N LEU A 25 12.97 33.98 -18.89
CA LEU A 25 11.74 33.54 -18.18
C LEU A 25 11.29 34.69 -17.28
N SER A 26 10.06 35.13 -17.44
CA SER A 26 9.48 36.11 -16.52
C SER A 26 9.45 35.48 -15.10
N GLN A 27 9.57 36.30 -14.07
CA GLN A 27 9.45 35.81 -12.68
C GLN A 27 8.19 34.96 -12.51
N GLN A 28 7.10 35.37 -13.16
CA GLN A 28 5.83 34.65 -13.17
C GLN A 28 5.96 33.21 -13.74
N ALA A 29 6.67 33.03 -14.86
CA ALA A 29 6.88 31.70 -15.45
C ALA A 29 7.76 30.80 -14.57
N MET A 30 8.71 31.39 -13.84
CA MET A 30 9.51 30.66 -12.85
C MET A 30 8.63 30.24 -11.67
N ASP A 31 7.81 31.12 -11.13
CA ASP A 31 6.92 30.85 -10.01
C ASP A 31 5.89 29.76 -10.39
N GLU A 32 5.29 29.84 -11.57
CA GLU A 32 4.38 28.81 -12.11
C GLU A 32 5.08 27.44 -12.26
N SER A 33 6.32 27.43 -12.73
CA SER A 33 7.12 26.22 -12.87
C SER A 33 7.46 25.59 -11.51
N TRP A 34 7.82 26.43 -10.53
CA TRP A 34 8.07 25.97 -9.15
C TRP A 34 6.80 25.43 -8.48
N GLN A 35 5.66 26.10 -8.66
CA GLN A 35 4.38 25.61 -8.14
C GLN A 35 4.03 24.23 -8.74
N LYS A 36 4.24 24.06 -10.06
CA LYS A 36 4.00 22.79 -10.74
C LYS A 36 4.93 21.68 -10.27
N LEU A 37 6.23 21.98 -10.10
CA LEU A 37 7.19 21.04 -9.53
C LEU A 37 6.81 20.60 -8.11
N ASN A 38 6.43 21.55 -7.27
CA ASN A 38 5.99 21.27 -5.90
C ASN A 38 4.73 20.39 -5.90
N GLN A 39 3.74 20.69 -6.75
CA GLN A 39 2.56 19.86 -6.90
C GLN A 39 2.89 18.41 -7.31
N LEU A 40 3.84 18.23 -8.22
CA LEU A 40 4.27 16.90 -8.67
C LEU A 40 5.00 16.12 -7.57
N GLN A 41 5.86 16.80 -6.79
CA GLN A 41 6.53 16.18 -5.64
C GLN A 41 5.54 15.72 -4.56
N VAL A 42 4.49 16.50 -4.33
CA VAL A 42 3.44 16.20 -3.35
C VAL A 42 2.66 14.93 -3.73
N LEU A 43 2.44 14.68 -5.03
CA LEU A 43 1.69 13.50 -5.47
C LEU A 43 2.32 12.17 -5.02
N ASP A 44 3.64 12.07 -4.98
CA ASP A 44 4.35 10.86 -4.55
C ASP A 44 4.47 10.73 -3.01
N GLN A 45 4.00 11.71 -2.26
CA GLN A 45 4.18 11.78 -0.81
C GLN A 45 2.90 11.52 -0.02
N ILE A 46 1.77 11.37 -0.71
CA ILE A 46 0.48 11.12 -0.06
C ILE A 46 0.02 9.71 -0.36
N ASP A 47 -0.11 8.92 0.70
CA ASP A 47 -0.51 7.53 0.59
C ASP A 47 -1.78 7.24 1.40
N ILE A 48 -2.57 6.27 0.94
CA ILE A 48 -3.55 5.60 1.77
C ILE A 48 -2.78 4.64 2.68
N THR A 49 -2.85 4.86 3.99
CA THR A 49 -2.09 4.10 4.98
C THR A 49 -2.90 3.09 5.76
N SER A 50 -4.21 3.20 5.75
CA SER A 50 -5.08 2.18 6.35
C SER A 50 -6.51 2.28 5.84
N LEU A 51 -7.19 1.16 5.88
CA LEU A 51 -8.61 1.07 5.58
C LEU A 51 -9.25 0.09 6.57
N ASP A 52 -10.06 0.63 7.50
CA ASP A 52 -10.87 -0.18 8.43
C ASP A 52 -12.25 -0.39 7.79
N PHE A 53 -12.43 -1.56 7.19
CA PHE A 53 -13.66 -1.93 6.48
C PHE A 53 -14.68 -2.66 7.36
N LYS A 54 -14.31 -2.99 8.61
CA LYS A 54 -15.21 -3.70 9.56
C LYS A 54 -15.86 -2.74 10.54
N GLY A 55 -15.17 -1.62 10.80
CA GLY A 55 -15.49 -0.73 11.91
C GLY A 55 -15.23 -1.40 13.27
N THR A 56 -15.05 -0.58 14.29
CA THR A 56 -14.68 -1.08 15.63
C THR A 56 -15.89 -1.52 16.44
N ARG A 57 -17.01 -0.80 16.35
CA ARG A 57 -18.23 -1.01 17.16
C ARG A 57 -19.47 -1.19 16.30
N SER A 58 -19.43 -0.73 15.09
CA SER A 58 -20.51 -0.73 14.12
C SER A 58 -19.94 -0.80 12.71
N PRO A 59 -20.66 -1.42 11.75
CA PRO A 59 -20.28 -1.35 10.34
C PRO A 59 -20.20 0.10 9.79
N LEU A 60 -20.77 1.07 10.51
CA LEU A 60 -20.68 2.48 10.15
C LEU A 60 -19.46 3.19 10.76
N ASP A 61 -18.66 2.51 11.58
CA ASP A 61 -17.39 3.02 12.10
C ASP A 61 -16.22 2.80 11.12
N GLU A 62 -16.51 2.32 9.91
CA GLU A 62 -15.53 2.15 8.84
C GLU A 62 -14.79 3.47 8.54
N SER A 63 -13.56 3.35 8.08
CA SER A 63 -12.77 4.54 7.74
C SER A 63 -11.62 4.22 6.80
N ILE A 64 -11.17 5.24 6.07
CA ILE A 64 -9.93 5.24 5.32
C ILE A 64 -9.04 6.38 5.81
N THR A 65 -7.74 6.16 5.87
CA THR A 65 -6.76 7.15 6.33
C THR A 65 -5.75 7.44 5.24
N ILE A 66 -5.53 8.72 4.97
CA ILE A 66 -4.43 9.20 4.12
C ILE A 66 -3.35 9.84 5.00
N TYR A 67 -2.12 9.82 4.51
CA TYR A 67 -0.94 10.32 5.21
C TYR A 67 -0.03 11.06 4.26
N ASN A 68 0.45 12.22 4.67
CA ASN A 68 1.51 12.94 3.98
C ASN A 68 2.87 12.54 4.60
N ARG A 69 3.64 11.70 3.92
CA ARG A 69 4.99 11.29 4.36
C ARG A 69 6.09 12.29 3.99
N GLY A 70 5.71 13.33 3.25
CA GLY A 70 6.62 14.37 2.81
C GLY A 70 6.85 15.47 3.84
N ASP A 71 7.77 16.36 3.52
CA ASP A 71 8.17 17.51 4.32
C ASP A 71 7.48 18.81 3.88
N MET A 72 6.56 18.74 2.91
CA MET A 72 5.79 19.86 2.38
C MET A 72 4.31 19.70 2.64
N THR A 73 3.63 20.83 2.92
CA THR A 73 2.16 20.85 2.99
C THR A 73 1.57 20.64 1.60
N ALA A 74 0.63 19.71 1.50
CA ALA A 74 -0.14 19.42 0.30
C ALA A 74 -1.48 20.15 0.31
N ASP A 75 -1.82 20.82 -0.78
CA ASP A 75 -3.18 21.27 -1.05
C ASP A 75 -3.94 20.13 -1.72
N ILE A 76 -4.88 19.53 -0.98
CA ILE A 76 -5.71 18.41 -1.45
C ILE A 76 -7.16 18.85 -1.72
N SER A 77 -7.38 20.16 -1.89
CA SER A 77 -8.69 20.71 -2.25
C SER A 77 -9.21 20.09 -3.54
N GLY A 78 -10.46 19.62 -3.52
CA GLY A 78 -11.09 18.97 -4.66
C GLY A 78 -10.55 17.56 -5.01
N TRP A 79 -9.58 17.04 -4.27
CA TRP A 79 -9.23 15.63 -4.37
C TRP A 79 -10.38 14.77 -3.86
N HIS A 80 -10.40 13.50 -4.20
CA HIS A 80 -11.46 12.62 -3.72
C HIS A 80 -10.99 11.21 -3.43
N ILE A 81 -11.66 10.57 -2.47
CA ILE A 81 -11.55 9.15 -2.20
C ILE A 81 -12.68 8.44 -2.94
N GLN A 82 -12.36 7.41 -3.70
CA GLN A 82 -13.31 6.48 -4.30
C GLN A 82 -13.31 5.18 -3.51
N ALA A 83 -14.49 4.70 -3.14
CA ALA A 83 -14.67 3.46 -2.39
C ALA A 83 -15.29 2.39 -3.29
N GLY A 84 -14.47 1.56 -3.90
CA GLY A 84 -14.87 0.46 -4.77
C GLY A 84 -15.47 0.86 -6.11
N SER A 85 -16.15 2.00 -6.20
CA SER A 85 -16.73 2.51 -7.43
C SER A 85 -16.62 4.03 -7.54
N PRO A 86 -16.61 4.60 -8.77
CA PRO A 86 -16.56 6.05 -8.97
C PRO A 86 -17.78 6.80 -8.43
N ASP A 87 -18.92 6.13 -8.28
CA ASP A 87 -20.16 6.75 -7.79
C ASP A 87 -20.18 6.87 -6.25
N GLN A 88 -19.29 6.16 -5.57
CA GLN A 88 -19.16 6.16 -4.12
C GLN A 88 -17.88 6.89 -3.71
N GLN A 89 -18.01 8.21 -3.53
CA GLN A 89 -16.84 9.06 -3.31
C GLN A 89 -17.04 10.09 -2.20
N TYR A 90 -15.92 10.45 -1.58
CA TYR A 90 -15.81 11.63 -0.72
C TYR A 90 -14.89 12.65 -1.40
N ILE A 91 -15.33 13.91 -1.51
CA ILE A 91 -14.56 15.02 -2.11
C ILE A 91 -14.08 15.94 -0.99
N PHE A 92 -12.78 16.21 -0.93
CA PHE A 92 -12.20 17.16 0.01
C PHE A 92 -12.67 18.57 -0.32
N PRO A 93 -13.15 19.34 0.67
CA PRO A 93 -13.55 20.73 0.51
C PRO A 93 -12.43 21.63 0.00
N GLU A 94 -12.78 22.79 -0.54
CA GLU A 94 -11.82 23.86 -0.81
C GLU A 94 -11.04 24.24 0.46
N HIS A 95 -9.78 24.60 0.30
CA HIS A 95 -8.87 24.97 1.40
C HIS A 95 -8.56 23.82 2.36
N THR A 96 -8.60 22.58 1.88
CA THR A 96 -8.12 21.42 2.64
C THR A 96 -6.63 21.23 2.41
N TYR A 97 -5.86 21.37 3.48
CA TYR A 97 -4.40 21.22 3.47
C TYR A 97 -3.98 20.07 4.37
N LEU A 98 -3.09 19.23 3.87
CA LEU A 98 -2.48 18.12 4.62
C LEU A 98 -1.03 18.48 4.93
N SER A 99 -0.75 18.80 6.20
CA SER A 99 0.59 19.22 6.66
C SER A 99 1.61 18.06 6.54
N PRO A 100 2.92 18.37 6.56
CA PRO A 100 3.95 17.34 6.66
C PRO A 100 3.71 16.38 7.83
N TYR A 101 3.81 15.08 7.54
CA TYR A 101 3.67 14.00 8.52
C TYR A 101 2.31 13.95 9.24
N GLU A 102 1.28 14.52 8.62
CA GLU A 102 -0.08 14.55 9.15
C GLU A 102 -0.96 13.47 8.49
N TYR A 103 -1.97 13.03 9.25
CA TYR A 103 -2.99 12.09 8.80
C TYR A 103 -4.35 12.78 8.70
N ILE A 104 -5.11 12.44 7.67
CA ILE A 104 -6.54 12.71 7.61
C ILE A 104 -7.27 11.38 7.57
N LYS A 105 -8.21 11.23 8.51
CA LYS A 105 -9.14 10.10 8.56
C LYS A 105 -10.49 10.51 7.98
N ILE A 106 -10.99 9.73 7.04
CA ILE A 106 -12.31 9.91 6.43
C ILE A 106 -13.19 8.76 6.93
N ASP A 107 -14.24 9.08 7.69
CA ASP A 107 -15.18 8.07 8.21
C ASP A 107 -16.39 7.85 7.29
N THR A 108 -17.17 6.82 7.61
CA THR A 108 -18.39 6.50 6.87
C THR A 108 -19.57 7.34 7.34
N SER A 109 -19.77 7.56 8.64
CA SER A 109 -21.05 7.94 9.25
C SER A 109 -21.21 9.42 9.62
N GLY A 110 -20.23 10.29 9.35
CA GLY A 110 -20.31 11.72 9.66
C GLY A 110 -19.91 12.08 11.09
N GLN A 111 -19.07 11.26 11.73
CA GLN A 111 -18.57 11.51 13.08
C GLN A 111 -17.31 12.38 13.09
N SER A 112 -16.60 12.48 12.00
CA SER A 112 -15.41 13.33 11.84
C SER A 112 -15.65 14.47 10.86
N GLU A 113 -14.71 15.41 10.78
CA GLU A 113 -14.74 16.54 9.84
C GLU A 113 -14.79 16.06 8.38
N HIS A 114 -14.08 14.99 8.08
CA HIS A 114 -14.05 14.37 6.75
C HIS A 114 -14.84 13.06 6.79
N SER A 115 -15.90 12.97 6.00
CA SER A 115 -16.80 11.82 6.02
C SER A 115 -17.55 11.62 4.72
N PHE A 116 -17.83 10.36 4.39
CA PHE A 116 -18.79 10.00 3.35
C PHE A 116 -20.23 10.42 3.73
N SER A 117 -20.49 10.67 5.01
CA SER A 117 -21.82 11.00 5.56
C SER A 117 -22.89 9.99 5.15
N SER A 118 -22.51 8.74 5.08
CA SER A 118 -23.37 7.61 4.67
C SER A 118 -24.05 6.99 5.89
N ASN A 119 -25.30 6.58 5.70
CA ASN A 119 -26.07 5.80 6.67
C ASN A 119 -26.01 4.29 6.37
N GLN A 120 -25.19 3.88 5.41
CA GLN A 120 -24.90 2.51 5.05
C GLN A 120 -23.38 2.29 5.02
N PRO A 121 -22.89 1.06 5.23
CA PRO A 121 -21.50 0.73 5.01
C PRO A 121 -21.04 1.12 3.60
N VAL A 122 -19.83 1.65 3.52
CA VAL A 122 -19.21 2.11 2.27
C VAL A 122 -18.27 1.06 1.71
N TRP A 123 -17.63 0.28 2.59
CA TRP A 123 -16.63 -0.70 2.21
C TRP A 123 -17.16 -2.13 2.23
N ASN A 124 -16.76 -2.93 1.24
CA ASN A 124 -17.18 -4.33 1.14
C ASN A 124 -16.35 -5.20 2.09
N ASN A 125 -16.99 -5.87 3.04
CA ASN A 125 -16.35 -6.76 4.01
C ASN A 125 -15.58 -7.95 3.39
N ARG A 126 -15.84 -8.29 2.12
CA ARG A 126 -15.10 -9.35 1.42
C ARG A 126 -13.86 -8.87 0.71
N GLY A 127 -13.77 -7.58 0.45
CA GLY A 127 -12.63 -6.97 -0.22
C GLY A 127 -13.05 -5.84 -1.15
N ASP A 128 -12.27 -4.78 -1.17
CA ASP A 128 -12.52 -3.59 -1.97
C ASP A 128 -11.24 -2.87 -2.38
N LEU A 129 -11.39 -1.78 -3.15
CA LEU A 129 -10.34 -0.90 -3.60
C LEU A 129 -10.64 0.53 -3.14
N GLY A 130 -9.81 1.06 -2.25
CA GLY A 130 -9.76 2.48 -1.94
C GLY A 130 -8.81 3.20 -2.88
N THR A 131 -9.25 4.29 -3.51
CA THR A 131 -8.42 5.07 -4.43
C THR A 131 -8.47 6.55 -4.08
N LEU A 132 -7.30 7.16 -3.88
CA LEU A 132 -7.14 8.61 -3.77
C LEU A 132 -6.85 9.18 -5.15
N VAL A 133 -7.66 10.14 -5.56
CA VAL A 133 -7.59 10.77 -6.89
C VAL A 133 -7.45 12.29 -6.72
N ASN A 134 -6.54 12.91 -7.46
CA ASN A 134 -6.36 14.35 -7.42
C ASN A 134 -7.41 15.11 -8.25
N HIS A 135 -7.41 16.44 -8.16
CA HIS A 135 -8.36 17.29 -8.88
C HIS A 135 -8.23 17.23 -10.43
N HIS A 136 -7.17 16.61 -10.95
CA HIS A 136 -7.00 16.34 -12.39
C HIS A 136 -7.52 14.96 -12.81
N GLY A 137 -8.09 14.19 -11.88
CA GLY A 137 -8.56 12.83 -12.13
C GLY A 137 -7.45 11.78 -12.20
N GLN A 138 -6.25 12.08 -11.66
CA GLN A 138 -5.12 11.15 -11.63
C GLN A 138 -5.13 10.39 -10.31
N THR A 139 -4.93 9.08 -10.37
CA THR A 139 -4.72 8.26 -9.19
C THR A 139 -3.40 8.63 -8.51
N VAL A 140 -3.48 8.95 -7.22
CA VAL A 140 -2.35 9.26 -6.36
C VAL A 140 -1.91 8.04 -5.57
N SER A 141 -2.85 7.36 -4.93
CA SER A 141 -2.60 6.17 -4.14
C SER A 141 -3.79 5.22 -4.23
N SER A 142 -3.53 3.92 -4.14
CA SER A 142 -4.58 2.90 -4.16
C SER A 142 -4.27 1.80 -3.15
N PHE A 143 -5.31 1.31 -2.49
CA PHE A 143 -5.21 0.35 -1.41
C PHE A 143 -6.25 -0.77 -1.61
N VAL A 144 -5.79 -2.01 -1.67
CA VAL A 144 -6.66 -3.18 -1.86
C VAL A 144 -6.58 -4.14 -0.69
N TYR A 145 -7.72 -4.75 -0.36
CA TYR A 145 -7.81 -5.78 0.67
C TYR A 145 -8.79 -6.89 0.26
N GLY A 146 -8.76 -8.01 0.99
CA GLY A 146 -9.65 -9.14 0.77
C GLY A 146 -9.62 -9.68 -0.66
N ASP A 147 -10.78 -9.98 -1.24
CA ASP A 147 -10.91 -10.57 -2.58
C ASP A 147 -10.21 -9.77 -3.67
N LYS A 148 -10.15 -8.45 -3.53
CA LYS A 148 -9.48 -7.57 -4.49
C LYS A 148 -7.96 -7.64 -4.39
N ALA A 149 -7.42 -8.02 -3.23
CA ALA A 149 -5.98 -8.17 -3.01
C ALA A 149 -5.45 -9.52 -3.54
N HIS A 150 -6.28 -10.57 -3.61
CA HIS A 150 -5.86 -11.93 -3.97
C HIS A 150 -5.06 -12.02 -5.28
N PRO A 151 -5.47 -11.39 -6.40
CA PRO A 151 -4.73 -11.52 -7.66
C PRO A 151 -3.34 -10.89 -7.63
N HIS A 152 -3.04 -10.09 -6.60
CA HIS A 152 -1.87 -9.23 -6.54
C HIS A 152 -0.78 -9.74 -5.60
N ALA A 153 -1.11 -10.59 -4.62
CA ALA A 153 -0.15 -11.14 -3.66
C ALA A 153 0.18 -12.59 -4.03
N ILE A 154 1.39 -12.83 -4.50
CA ILE A 154 1.85 -14.17 -4.90
C ILE A 154 3.06 -14.59 -4.07
N ILE A 155 3.18 -15.89 -3.78
CA ILE A 155 4.43 -16.47 -3.32
C ILE A 155 5.34 -16.58 -4.55
N SER A 156 6.37 -15.74 -4.62
CA SER A 156 7.26 -15.65 -5.79
C SER A 156 8.46 -16.59 -5.70
N HIS A 157 8.91 -16.89 -4.46
CA HIS A 157 10.08 -17.71 -4.24
C HIS A 157 10.10 -18.34 -2.85
N VAL A 158 10.70 -19.53 -2.76
CA VAL A 158 11.04 -20.19 -1.48
C VAL A 158 12.51 -20.56 -1.53
N ASN A 159 13.32 -19.96 -0.66
CA ASN A 159 14.68 -20.36 -0.38
C ASN A 159 14.63 -21.45 0.70
N TYR A 160 14.57 -22.71 0.31
CA TYR A 160 14.40 -23.89 1.18
C TYR A 160 15.71 -24.57 1.58
N ASP A 161 16.84 -24.13 1.05
CA ASP A 161 18.20 -24.67 1.33
C ASP A 161 19.05 -23.55 1.93
N GLY A 162 18.91 -23.37 3.23
CA GLY A 162 19.65 -22.37 3.99
C GLY A 162 21.13 -22.70 4.11
N LYS A 163 21.97 -21.68 4.30
CA LYS A 163 23.43 -21.82 4.42
C LYS A 163 23.93 -21.69 5.86
N GLU A 164 23.07 -21.22 6.76
CA GLU A 164 23.43 -21.13 8.16
C GLU A 164 23.59 -22.51 8.79
N PHE A 165 24.76 -22.75 9.39
CA PHE A 165 25.09 -24.05 9.93
C PHE A 165 24.11 -24.49 11.05
N ARG A 166 23.44 -25.61 10.86
CA ARG A 166 22.48 -26.29 11.73
C ARG A 166 21.10 -25.65 11.87
N SER A 167 20.96 -24.36 11.74
CA SER A 167 19.68 -23.68 11.95
C SER A 167 18.94 -23.45 10.66
N GLU A 168 19.69 -23.27 9.54
CA GLU A 168 19.16 -22.82 8.24
C GLU A 168 18.22 -21.61 8.41
N GLY A 169 18.56 -20.73 9.36
CA GLY A 169 17.73 -19.57 9.73
C GLY A 169 17.52 -18.59 8.59
N ASP A 170 18.42 -18.62 7.61
CA ASP A 170 18.41 -17.84 6.36
C ASP A 170 17.50 -18.40 5.26
N GLU A 171 16.81 -19.53 5.49
CA GLU A 171 15.68 -19.92 4.66
C GLU A 171 14.59 -18.87 4.71
N TYR A 172 13.88 -18.64 3.61
CA TYR A 172 12.77 -17.67 3.57
C TYR A 172 11.74 -17.99 2.48
N VAL A 173 10.53 -17.45 2.67
CA VAL A 173 9.51 -17.33 1.65
C VAL A 173 9.39 -15.87 1.24
N GLU A 174 9.37 -15.62 -0.06
CA GLU A 174 9.17 -14.30 -0.63
C GLU A 174 7.73 -14.17 -1.17
N ILE A 175 7.05 -13.11 -0.75
CA ILE A 175 5.73 -12.73 -1.25
C ILE A 175 5.89 -11.42 -2.03
N HIS A 176 5.42 -11.42 -3.26
CA HIS A 176 5.54 -10.30 -4.19
C HIS A 176 4.16 -9.70 -4.54
N ASN A 177 4.10 -8.39 -4.53
CA ASN A 177 2.95 -7.64 -5.04
C ASN A 177 3.15 -7.35 -6.54
N THR A 178 2.31 -7.93 -7.37
CA THR A 178 2.39 -7.81 -8.84
C THR A 178 1.67 -6.57 -9.38
N SER A 179 1.08 -5.75 -8.52
CA SER A 179 0.24 -4.60 -8.90
C SER A 179 0.85 -3.25 -8.52
N GLU A 180 0.23 -2.20 -9.03
CA GLU A 180 0.51 -0.80 -8.63
C GLU A 180 -0.33 -0.36 -7.41
N TYR A 181 -1.01 -1.27 -6.73
CA TYR A 181 -1.79 -1.01 -5.52
C TYR A 181 -0.98 -1.40 -4.28
N THR A 182 -1.18 -0.71 -3.17
CA THR A 182 -0.77 -1.22 -1.86
C THR A 182 -1.72 -2.35 -1.47
N VAL A 183 -1.18 -3.52 -1.15
CA VAL A 183 -1.94 -4.72 -0.76
C VAL A 183 -1.91 -4.86 0.75
N ASP A 184 -3.08 -4.96 1.37
CA ASP A 184 -3.22 -5.27 2.80
C ASP A 184 -3.09 -6.78 3.05
N LEU A 185 -2.09 -7.15 3.84
CA LEU A 185 -1.83 -8.52 4.28
C LEU A 185 -2.15 -8.71 5.77
N SER A 186 -2.82 -7.76 6.41
CA SER A 186 -3.18 -7.84 7.83
C SER A 186 -3.93 -9.12 8.15
N GLN A 187 -3.42 -9.86 9.15
CA GLN A 187 -3.97 -11.15 9.60
C GLN A 187 -3.97 -12.28 8.55
N TRP A 188 -3.31 -12.10 7.42
CA TRP A 188 -3.07 -13.21 6.51
C TRP A 188 -2.07 -14.18 7.13
N ARG A 189 -2.03 -15.42 6.63
CA ARG A 189 -1.16 -16.46 7.15
C ARG A 189 -0.32 -17.08 6.06
N LEU A 190 0.95 -17.33 6.39
CA LEU A 190 1.85 -18.16 5.59
C LEU A 190 2.00 -19.50 6.29
N GLU A 191 1.54 -20.58 5.66
CA GLU A 191 1.56 -21.93 6.20
C GLU A 191 2.49 -22.85 5.42
N ALA A 192 3.31 -23.62 6.12
CA ALA A 192 4.12 -24.67 5.52
C ALA A 192 3.27 -25.93 5.30
N LEU A 193 3.42 -26.60 4.14
CA LEU A 193 2.55 -27.73 3.79
C LEU A 193 2.93 -29.05 4.47
N ARG A 194 4.16 -29.19 4.98
CA ARG A 194 4.65 -30.47 5.56
C ARG A 194 4.78 -30.48 7.08
N ASN A 195 4.51 -29.35 7.72
CA ASN A 195 4.58 -29.22 9.16
C ASN A 195 3.53 -28.21 9.62
N ASP A 196 3.29 -28.09 10.92
CA ASP A 196 2.26 -27.21 11.48
C ASP A 196 2.77 -25.77 11.69
N HIS A 197 3.83 -25.35 11.00
CA HIS A 197 4.34 -24.00 11.12
C HIS A 197 3.48 -23.02 10.34
N CYS A 198 3.07 -21.98 11.06
CA CYS A 198 2.23 -20.91 10.56
C CYS A 198 2.80 -19.56 11.03
N PHE A 199 2.96 -18.61 10.11
CA PHE A 199 3.24 -17.22 10.42
C PHE A 199 2.01 -16.38 10.14
N VAL A 200 1.58 -15.57 11.11
CA VAL A 200 0.45 -14.64 10.96
C VAL A 200 1.01 -13.23 10.81
N PHE A 201 0.68 -12.56 9.72
CA PHE A 201 1.06 -11.17 9.50
C PHE A 201 0.38 -10.26 10.52
N PRO A 202 1.12 -9.36 11.18
CA PRO A 202 0.56 -8.38 12.10
C PRO A 202 -0.51 -7.49 11.43
N GLU A 203 -1.34 -6.85 12.25
CA GLU A 203 -2.20 -5.76 11.79
C GLU A 203 -1.37 -4.66 11.12
N ASN A 204 -1.93 -4.01 10.11
CA ASN A 204 -1.30 -2.97 9.31
C ASN A 204 -0.06 -3.46 8.52
N THR A 205 0.05 -4.76 8.25
CA THR A 205 1.05 -5.27 7.31
C THR A 205 0.64 -4.91 5.89
N GLN A 206 1.45 -4.10 5.24
CA GLN A 206 1.22 -3.65 3.88
C GLN A 206 2.35 -4.08 2.96
N LEU A 207 2.00 -4.49 1.76
CA LEU A 207 2.93 -4.78 0.70
C LEU A 207 2.82 -3.71 -0.38
N ALA A 208 3.83 -2.85 -0.44
CA ALA A 208 3.84 -1.71 -1.35
C ALA A 208 3.78 -2.15 -2.83
N PRO A 209 3.36 -1.27 -3.74
CA PRO A 209 3.29 -1.55 -5.18
C PRO A 209 4.60 -2.12 -5.74
N LEU A 210 4.52 -3.24 -6.46
CA LEU A 210 5.64 -3.86 -7.18
C LEU A 210 6.85 -4.21 -6.29
N THR A 211 6.64 -4.39 -4.99
CA THR A 211 7.68 -4.79 -4.02
C THR A 211 7.46 -6.20 -3.50
N SER A 212 8.44 -6.69 -2.75
CA SER A 212 8.37 -7.97 -2.05
C SER A 212 8.60 -7.80 -0.57
N LEU A 213 8.06 -8.74 0.22
CA LEU A 213 8.45 -8.97 1.60
C LEU A 213 8.98 -10.40 1.76
N ARG A 214 9.73 -10.67 2.84
CA ARG A 214 10.27 -11.99 3.15
C ARG A 214 9.93 -12.42 4.55
N VAL A 215 9.59 -13.69 4.70
CA VAL A 215 9.39 -14.33 6.00
C VAL A 215 10.48 -15.37 6.17
N PHE A 216 11.42 -15.10 7.05
CA PHE A 216 12.57 -15.96 7.33
C PHE A 216 12.24 -17.06 8.34
N THR A 217 12.96 -18.17 8.28
CA THR A 217 12.91 -19.21 9.31
C THR A 217 13.36 -18.66 10.65
N ASN A 218 14.54 -18.02 10.72
CA ASN A 218 15.03 -17.40 11.95
C ASN A 218 16.15 -16.39 11.66
N LYS A 219 15.78 -15.15 11.36
CA LYS A 219 16.75 -14.07 11.12
C LYS A 219 16.85 -13.18 12.35
N ALA A 220 18.08 -13.03 12.86
CA ALA A 220 18.34 -12.31 14.12
C ALA A 220 18.13 -10.78 14.01
N SER A 221 18.34 -10.19 12.83
CA SER A 221 18.12 -8.76 12.58
C SER A 221 17.30 -8.61 11.31
N LEU A 222 16.08 -8.12 11.47
CA LEU A 222 15.14 -7.91 10.38
C LEU A 222 15.28 -6.48 9.84
N GLU A 223 15.22 -6.36 8.52
CA GLU A 223 15.11 -5.09 7.79
C GLU A 223 13.64 -4.76 7.53
N ASP A 224 13.36 -3.61 6.94
CA ASP A 224 12.01 -3.27 6.50
C ASP A 224 11.49 -4.35 5.52
N ASN A 225 10.21 -4.70 5.66
CA ASN A 225 9.56 -5.77 4.89
C ASN A 225 10.14 -7.19 5.12
N GLU A 226 10.80 -7.41 6.24
CA GLU A 226 11.24 -8.73 6.67
C GLU A 226 10.53 -9.16 7.96
N TYR A 227 10.20 -10.43 8.01
CA TYR A 227 9.52 -11.09 9.13
C TYR A 227 10.25 -12.40 9.44
N SER A 228 9.94 -13.01 10.59
CA SER A 228 10.55 -14.28 10.98
C SER A 228 9.52 -15.19 11.67
N PHE A 229 9.57 -16.48 11.35
CA PHE A 229 8.89 -17.52 12.13
C PHE A 229 9.47 -17.68 13.53
N ASN A 230 10.72 -17.20 13.75
CA ASN A 230 11.49 -17.40 14.97
C ASN A 230 11.66 -18.91 15.32
N SER A 231 11.77 -19.76 14.31
CA SER A 231 11.97 -21.19 14.52
C SER A 231 13.43 -21.48 14.86
N PRO A 232 13.71 -22.25 15.92
CA PRO A 232 15.09 -22.60 16.26
C PRO A 232 15.72 -23.64 15.32
N THR A 233 14.95 -24.20 14.38
CA THR A 233 15.37 -25.23 13.43
C THR A 233 14.84 -24.93 12.05
N ALA A 234 15.47 -25.50 11.02
CA ALA A 234 15.00 -25.46 9.63
C ALA A 234 13.52 -25.82 9.52
N LEU A 235 12.80 -25.10 8.69
CA LEU A 235 11.35 -25.28 8.43
C LEU A 235 11.08 -25.96 7.11
N TRP A 236 11.93 -25.73 6.12
CA TRP A 236 11.71 -26.13 4.75
C TRP A 236 12.52 -27.40 4.46
N ASN A 237 11.87 -28.38 3.83
CA ASN A 237 12.52 -29.67 3.56
C ASN A 237 13.25 -29.63 2.22
N ASN A 238 14.57 -29.88 2.21
CA ASN A 238 15.41 -29.86 1.01
C ASN A 238 15.04 -30.92 -0.04
N ASP A 239 14.31 -31.97 0.38
CA ASP A 239 13.82 -33.05 -0.51
C ASP A 239 12.46 -32.71 -1.18
N GLY A 240 12.00 -31.47 -1.03
CA GLY A 240 10.76 -31.00 -1.58
C GLY A 240 9.70 -30.64 -0.52
N GLY A 241 8.86 -29.70 -0.86
CA GLY A 241 7.84 -29.15 0.05
C GLY A 241 6.98 -28.12 -0.62
N GLY A 242 6.51 -27.17 0.19
CA GLY A 242 5.74 -26.04 -0.29
C GLY A 242 5.12 -25.25 0.85
N CYS A 243 4.49 -24.17 0.46
CA CYS A 243 3.75 -23.28 1.36
C CYS A 243 2.52 -22.72 0.67
N LYS A 244 1.64 -22.15 1.46
CA LYS A 244 0.45 -21.43 0.98
C LYS A 244 0.24 -20.15 1.76
N LEU A 245 -0.24 -19.13 1.07
CA LEU A 245 -0.68 -17.87 1.60
C LEU A 245 -2.20 -17.91 1.73
N ILE A 246 -2.71 -17.60 2.92
CA ILE A 246 -4.13 -17.68 3.27
C ILE A 246 -4.55 -16.33 3.82
N ASP A 247 -5.69 -15.83 3.39
CA ASP A 247 -6.24 -14.58 3.88
C ASP A 247 -6.90 -14.68 5.26
N TYR A 248 -7.35 -13.53 5.79
CA TYR A 248 -8.02 -13.43 7.10
C TYR A 248 -9.39 -14.14 7.15
N GLN A 249 -9.92 -14.63 6.04
CA GLN A 249 -11.19 -15.39 5.93
C GLN A 249 -10.95 -16.89 5.66
N ASP A 250 -9.74 -17.38 5.89
CA ASP A 250 -9.34 -18.78 5.67
C ASP A 250 -9.37 -19.24 4.20
N ARG A 251 -9.17 -18.33 3.25
CA ARG A 251 -9.15 -18.64 1.82
C ARG A 251 -7.72 -18.66 1.30
N GLU A 252 -7.38 -19.70 0.53
CA GLU A 252 -6.09 -19.78 -0.14
C GLU A 252 -5.98 -18.73 -1.24
N VAL A 253 -4.90 -17.94 -1.20
CA VAL A 253 -4.59 -16.86 -2.14
C VAL A 253 -3.52 -17.30 -3.14
N SER A 254 -2.46 -17.91 -2.64
CA SER A 254 -1.31 -18.35 -3.43
C SER A 254 -0.70 -19.58 -2.80
N SER A 255 -0.17 -20.48 -3.62
CA SER A 255 0.62 -21.62 -3.16
C SER A 255 1.88 -21.80 -4.00
N TYR A 256 2.91 -22.38 -3.39
CA TYR A 256 4.20 -22.66 -4.02
C TYR A 256 4.68 -24.05 -3.63
N HIS A 257 5.16 -24.81 -4.62
CA HIS A 257 5.73 -26.14 -4.45
C HIS A 257 7.13 -26.22 -5.09
N TYR A 258 8.04 -26.92 -4.44
CA TYR A 258 9.42 -27.12 -4.90
C TYR A 258 9.90 -28.55 -4.66
#